data_1896ebe0b9d10721845d34c51944e6d3
#
_entry.id   1896ebe0b9d10721845d34c51944e6d3
#
_cell.length_a   1.000
_cell.length_b   1.000
_cell.length_c   1.000
_cell.angle_alpha   90.00
_cell.angle_beta   90.00
_cell.angle_gamma   90.00
#
_symmetry.space_group_name_H-M   'P 1'
#
loop_
_entity.id
_entity.type
_entity.pdbx_description
1 polymer ?
#
loop_
_entity_poly.entity_id
_entity_poly.type
_entity_poly.pdbx_seq_one_letter_code
_entity_poly.pdbx_strand_id
1 'polypeptide(L)'
;MNNKLNKLQMEIDKIKQKITEQQAKLRELEQQKTEIENTEIVELVRSMKMNTGELSTFLKAYREKNDAPILMPTTQEDNHHEEN
;
A
#
# COMPACT_ATOMS: atom_id res chain seq x y z
N MET A 1 -24.11 -25.55 -31.55
CA MET A 1 -23.16 -24.74 -30.75
C MET A 1 -22.74 -23.52 -31.47
N ASN A 2 -22.71 -22.45 -30.77
CA ASN A 2 -22.41 -21.14 -31.37
C ASN A 2 -20.92 -20.84 -31.20
N ASN A 3 -20.15 -20.98 -32.29
CA ASN A 3 -18.72 -20.71 -32.24
C ASN A 3 -18.40 -19.26 -31.89
N LYS A 4 -19.25 -18.34 -32.33
CA LYS A 4 -19.07 -16.94 -32.02
C LYS A 4 -19.18 -16.70 -30.52
N LEU A 5 -20.17 -17.37 -29.91
CA LEU A 5 -20.37 -17.26 -28.48
C LEU A 5 -19.17 -17.80 -27.71
N ASN A 6 -18.66 -18.94 -28.15
CA ASN A 6 -17.49 -19.54 -27.52
C ASN A 6 -16.27 -18.63 -27.64
N LYS A 7 -16.07 -18.01 -28.79
CA LYS A 7 -14.94 -17.12 -28.99
C LYS A 7 -15.07 -15.89 -28.09
N LEU A 8 -16.28 -15.35 -28.00
CA LEU A 8 -16.49 -14.20 -27.14
C LEU A 8 -16.23 -14.53 -25.69
N GLN A 9 -16.65 -15.71 -25.26
CA GLN A 9 -16.42 -16.13 -23.88
C GLN A 9 -14.92 -16.28 -23.61
N MET A 10 -14.18 -16.84 -24.56
CA MET A 10 -12.75 -17.00 -24.40
C MET A 10 -12.06 -15.64 -24.31
N GLU A 11 -12.51 -14.66 -25.10
CA GLU A 11 -11.95 -13.34 -25.05
C GLU A 11 -12.27 -12.64 -23.73
N ILE A 12 -13.50 -12.84 -23.26
CA ILE A 12 -13.90 -12.28 -21.97
C ILE A 12 -13.02 -12.84 -20.85
N ASP A 13 -12.81 -14.16 -20.87
CA ASP A 13 -12.01 -14.80 -19.84
C ASP A 13 -10.57 -14.30 -19.87
N LYS A 14 -10.03 -14.11 -21.06
CA LYS A 14 -8.67 -13.62 -21.21
C LYS A 14 -8.54 -12.20 -20.66
N ILE A 15 -9.52 -11.36 -20.95
CA ILE A 15 -9.50 -9.98 -20.47
C ILE A 15 -9.65 -9.95 -18.96
N LYS A 16 -10.52 -10.79 -18.41
CA LYS A 16 -10.68 -10.87 -16.96
C LYS A 16 -9.36 -11.24 -16.29
N GLN A 17 -8.63 -12.18 -16.89
CA GLN A 17 -7.34 -12.57 -16.36
C GLN A 17 -6.35 -11.40 -16.37
N LYS A 18 -6.33 -10.65 -17.48
CA LYS A 18 -5.46 -9.51 -17.59
C LYS A 18 -5.80 -8.45 -16.55
N ILE A 19 -7.08 -8.22 -16.32
CA ILE A 19 -7.51 -7.27 -15.31
C ILE A 19 -7.00 -7.68 -13.94
N THR A 20 -7.14 -8.96 -13.59
CA THR A 20 -6.66 -9.46 -12.32
C THR A 20 -5.16 -9.27 -12.18
N GLU A 21 -4.42 -9.57 -13.25
CA GLU A 21 -2.97 -9.40 -13.23
C GLU A 21 -2.59 -7.94 -13.06
N GLN A 22 -3.30 -7.04 -13.74
CA GLN A 22 -3.00 -5.62 -13.65
C GLN A 22 -3.36 -5.08 -12.28
N GLN A 23 -4.42 -5.56 -11.66
CA GLN A 23 -4.77 -5.15 -10.32
C GLN A 23 -3.70 -5.58 -9.31
N ALA A 24 -3.16 -6.78 -9.48
CA ALA A 24 -2.07 -7.25 -8.62
C ALA A 24 -0.83 -6.39 -8.81
N LYS A 25 -0.52 -6.04 -10.05
CA LYS A 25 0.62 -5.19 -10.35
C LYS A 25 0.44 -3.81 -9.75
N LEU A 26 -0.77 -3.27 -9.84
CA LEU A 26 -1.05 -1.96 -9.27
C LEU A 26 -0.81 -1.97 -7.76
N ARG A 27 -1.31 -3.01 -7.08
CA ARG A 27 -1.09 -3.10 -5.63
C ARG A 27 0.39 -3.16 -5.30
N GLU A 28 1.14 -3.92 -6.09
CA GLU A 28 2.58 -4.03 -5.87
C GLU A 28 3.27 -2.68 -6.01
N LEU A 29 2.92 -1.95 -7.06
CA LEU A 29 3.53 -0.64 -7.30
C LEU A 29 3.15 0.36 -6.22
N GLU A 30 1.91 0.33 -5.77
CA GLU A 30 1.49 1.21 -4.70
C GLU A 30 2.21 0.91 -3.41
N GLN A 31 2.45 -0.39 -3.14
CA GLN A 31 3.22 -0.77 -1.97
C GLN A 31 4.66 -0.28 -2.06
N GLN A 32 5.27 -0.43 -3.22
CA GLN A 32 6.63 0.07 -3.42
C GLN A 32 6.70 1.58 -3.23
N LYS A 33 5.71 2.28 -3.75
CA LYS A 33 5.64 3.72 -3.59
C LYS A 33 5.57 4.10 -2.12
N THR A 34 4.72 3.41 -1.37
CA THR A 34 4.58 3.67 0.06
C THR A 34 5.90 3.41 0.79
N GLU A 35 6.59 2.33 0.44
CA GLU A 35 7.87 2.01 1.07
C GLU A 35 8.91 3.10 0.82
N ILE A 36 8.93 3.62 -0.40
CA ILE A 36 9.88 4.69 -0.73
C ILE A 36 9.54 5.94 0.06
N GLU A 37 8.26 6.30 0.12
CA GLU A 37 7.84 7.47 0.88
C GLU A 37 8.20 7.35 2.35
N ASN A 38 8.01 6.15 2.90
CA ASN A 38 8.35 5.92 4.30
C ASN A 38 9.85 6.04 4.54
N THR A 39 10.64 5.52 3.61
CA THR A 39 12.10 5.64 3.71
C THR A 39 12.52 7.09 3.69
N GLU A 40 11.92 7.90 2.84
CA GLU A 40 12.25 9.31 2.76
C GLU A 40 11.90 10.04 4.06
N ILE A 41 10.77 9.67 4.68
CA ILE A 41 10.39 10.25 5.97
C ILE A 41 11.41 9.88 7.03
N VAL A 42 11.83 8.64 7.08
CA VAL A 42 12.83 8.18 8.04
C VAL A 42 14.13 8.95 7.87
N GLU A 43 14.56 9.12 6.63
CA GLU A 43 15.81 9.82 6.37
C GLU A 43 15.72 11.29 6.78
N LEU A 44 14.57 11.89 6.52
CA LEU A 44 14.36 13.28 6.92
C LEU A 44 14.46 13.42 8.45
N VAL A 45 13.77 12.52 9.16
CA VAL A 45 13.78 12.55 10.62
C VAL A 45 15.20 12.35 11.15
N ARG A 46 15.95 11.43 10.56
CA ARG A 46 17.34 11.19 10.96
C ARG A 46 18.18 12.44 10.75
N SER A 47 17.93 13.15 9.66
CA SER A 47 18.70 14.36 9.38
C SER A 47 18.43 15.45 10.42
N MET A 48 17.29 15.38 11.08
CA MET A 48 16.96 16.33 12.15
C MET A 48 17.54 15.92 13.49
N LYS A 49 18.15 14.74 13.56
CA LYS A 49 18.86 14.26 14.75
C LYS A 49 17.98 14.23 15.98
N MET A 50 16.76 13.81 15.81
CA MET A 50 15.82 13.67 16.91
C MET A 50 16.19 12.49 17.81
N ASN A 51 15.98 12.66 19.11
CA ASN A 51 16.12 11.52 20.01
C ASN A 51 14.84 10.67 19.92
N THR A 52 14.87 9.53 20.61
CA THR A 52 13.75 8.58 20.52
C THR A 52 12.43 9.19 20.96
N GLY A 53 12.45 9.99 22.04
CA GLY A 53 11.22 10.61 22.51
C GLY A 53 10.66 11.62 21.53
N GLU A 54 11.53 12.44 20.96
CA GLU A 54 11.12 13.42 19.98
C GLU A 54 10.58 12.74 18.72
N LEU A 55 11.24 11.67 18.31
CA LEU A 55 10.79 10.90 17.15
C LEU A 55 9.40 10.33 17.37
N SER A 56 9.18 9.75 18.53
CA SER A 56 7.88 9.19 18.86
C SER A 56 6.79 10.26 18.80
N THR A 57 7.06 11.42 19.36
CA THR A 57 6.11 12.53 19.37
C THR A 57 5.83 13.00 17.94
N PHE A 58 6.88 13.12 17.13
CA PHE A 58 6.74 13.54 15.74
C PHE A 58 5.88 12.57 14.95
N LEU A 59 6.17 11.28 15.07
CA LEU A 59 5.45 10.28 14.32
C LEU A 59 3.98 10.21 14.72
N LYS A 60 3.72 10.36 16.00
CA LYS A 60 2.34 10.37 16.48
C LYS A 60 1.58 11.58 15.92
N ALA A 61 2.19 12.75 15.94
CA ALA A 61 1.57 13.95 15.42
C ALA A 61 1.33 13.84 13.93
N TYR A 62 2.29 13.31 13.20
CA TYR A 62 2.16 13.12 11.76
C TYR A 62 1.01 12.17 11.45
N ARG A 63 0.94 11.08 12.18
CA ARG A 63 -0.10 10.08 11.97
C ARG A 63 -1.48 10.66 12.23
N GLU A 64 -1.62 11.41 13.32
CA GLU A 64 -2.90 12.02 13.66
C GLU A 64 -3.35 13.03 12.62
N LYS A 65 -2.41 13.83 12.15
CA LYS A 65 -2.73 14.87 11.18
C LYS A 65 -3.11 14.30 9.83
N ASN A 66 -2.39 13.28 9.38
CA ASN A 66 -2.57 12.74 8.03
C ASN A 66 -3.41 11.49 7.98
N ASP A 67 -3.73 10.93 9.13
CA ASP A 67 -4.50 9.69 9.20
C ASP A 67 -3.91 8.62 8.27
N ALA A 68 -2.58 8.55 8.24
CA ALA A 68 -1.89 7.65 7.34
C ALA A 68 -1.01 6.69 8.13
N PRO A 69 -0.89 5.45 7.65
CA PRO A 69 0.08 4.54 8.24
C PRO A 69 1.48 5.03 7.93
N ILE A 70 2.34 4.97 8.92
CA ILE A 70 3.70 5.48 8.77
C ILE A 70 4.67 4.38 9.12
N LEU A 71 5.53 4.02 8.20
CA LEU A 71 6.68 3.18 8.49
C LEU A 71 6.40 1.77 8.92
N MET A 72 5.33 1.53 9.68
CA MET A 72 5.11 0.23 10.27
C MET A 72 4.57 -0.73 9.25
N PRO A 73 5.19 -1.76 9.14
CA PRO A 73 4.66 -2.79 8.27
C PRO A 73 3.42 -3.39 8.87
N THR A 74 3.21 -3.27 9.53
CA THR A 74 2.48 -3.75 9.95
C THR A 74 1.97 -4.27 10.31
N THR A 75 1.74 -4.31 10.74
CA THR A 75 1.30 -4.61 11.02
C THR A 75 0.28 -4.57 11.21
N GLN A 76 0.28 -4.63 11.11
CA GLN A 76 -0.57 -4.47 11.29
C GLN A 76 -1.50 -4.46 11.50
N GLU A 77 -1.36 -4.61 11.51
CA GLU A 77 -2.18 -4.39 11.78
C GLU A 77 -2.99 -4.37 12.00
N ASP A 78 -2.80 -4.59 11.97
CA ASP A 78 -3.57 -4.33 12.31
C ASP A 78 -4.32 -4.30 12.55
N ASN A 79 -4.20 -4.38 12.58
CA ASN A 79 -4.83 -4.04 12.99
C ASN A 79 -5.58 -3.84 13.14
N HIS A 80 -5.66 -3.77 13.14
CA HIS A 80 -6.26 -3.36 13.53
C HIS A 80 -6.99 -3.25 13.55
N HIS A 81 -7.09 -3.32 13.48
CA HIS A 81 -7.73 -3.08 13.80
C HIS A 81 -8.48 -3.10 13.90
N GLU A 82 -8.42 -3.25 13.74
CA GLU A 82 -9.06 -3.11 14.03
C GLU A 82 -9.79 -3.18 14.24
N GLU A 83 -9.75 -3.31 14.15
CA GLU A 83 -10.30 -3.16 14.44
C GLU A 83 -10.83 -3.27 14.65
N ASN A 84 -10.74 -3.52 14.63
CA ASN A 84 -11.04 -3.43 14.97
C ASN A 84 -11.44 -3.37 15.17
#